data_545508b957b00c9f3ba87413928d0b72
#
_entry.id   545508b957b00c9f3ba87413928d0b72
#
_cell.length_a   1.000
_cell.length_b   1.000
_cell.length_c   1.000
_cell.angle_alpha   90.00
_cell.angle_beta   90.00
_cell.angle_gamma   90.00
#
_symmetry.space_group_name_H-M   'P 1'
#
loop_
_entity.id
_entity.type
_entity.pdbx_description
1 polymer ?
#
loop_
_entity_poly.entity_id
_entity_poly.type
_entity_poly.pdbx_seq_one_letter_code
_entity_poly.pdbx_strand_id
1 'polypeptide(L)'
;AAALAAQIQQTEAQIIAARARYSLAQVERARLANRLANRQQPLVRLTAALQTTARRPLALSAFQPGSLKDLVYVRAVLDSAVPQIRARTATLRSELEEGRTLERRARRALTQLRGSEDQLKTKRGALAAVEARQRLALTEARGNAAREGERALVLAEEARDLDGLIKRLDENARLRAT
;
A
#
# COMPACT_ATOMS: atom_id res chain seq x y z
N ALA A 1 20.90 12.53 5.41
CA ALA A 1 19.67 12.46 6.22
C ALA A 1 18.47 13.12 5.52
N ALA A 2 18.53 14.42 5.15
CA ALA A 2 17.40 15.15 4.56
C ALA A 2 16.81 14.48 3.29
N ALA A 3 17.64 14.04 2.34
CA ALA A 3 17.20 13.36 1.13
C ALA A 3 16.48 12.03 1.45
N LEU A 4 16.94 11.26 2.43
CA LEU A 4 16.27 10.03 2.88
C LEU A 4 14.93 10.35 3.56
N ALA A 5 14.83 11.40 4.36
CA ALA A 5 13.58 11.85 4.96
C ALA A 5 12.54 12.23 3.90
N ALA A 6 12.93 12.98 2.87
CA ALA A 6 12.05 13.31 1.75
C ALA A 6 11.57 12.06 0.99
N GLN A 7 12.46 11.09 0.76
CA GLN A 7 12.08 9.82 0.14
C GLN A 7 11.14 8.98 1.02
N ILE A 8 11.28 9.03 2.33
CA ILE A 8 10.36 8.38 3.27
C ILE A 8 8.97 9.00 3.14
N GLN A 9 8.85 10.32 3.21
CA GLN A 9 7.58 11.04 3.04
C GLN A 9 6.92 10.72 1.70
N GLN A 10 7.68 10.69 0.62
CA GLN A 10 7.17 10.29 -0.70
C GLN A 10 6.63 8.85 -0.70
N THR A 11 7.34 7.93 -0.05
CA THR A 11 6.90 6.53 0.03
C THR A 11 5.66 6.37 0.90
N GLU A 12 5.55 7.14 1.98
CA GLU A 12 4.34 7.18 2.84
C GLU A 12 3.12 7.70 2.07
N ALA A 13 3.28 8.76 1.26
CA ALA A 13 2.22 9.24 0.38
C ALA A 13 1.80 8.18 -0.66
N GLN A 14 2.75 7.43 -1.22
CA GLN A 14 2.46 6.30 -2.12
C GLN A 14 1.68 5.19 -1.42
N ILE A 15 1.98 4.87 -0.17
CA ILE A 15 1.26 3.89 0.64
C ILE A 15 -0.18 4.34 0.86
N ILE A 16 -0.40 5.60 1.22
CA ILE A 16 -1.75 6.17 1.41
C ILE A 16 -2.55 6.04 0.11
N ALA A 17 -1.97 6.44 -1.02
CA ALA A 17 -2.60 6.33 -2.32
C ALA A 17 -2.89 4.87 -2.73
N ALA A 18 -1.98 3.93 -2.46
CA ALA A 18 -2.17 2.52 -2.75
C ALA A 18 -3.26 1.90 -1.86
N ARG A 19 -3.34 2.26 -0.58
CA ARG A 19 -4.42 1.85 0.33
C ARG A 19 -5.77 2.34 -0.14
N ALA A 20 -5.87 3.61 -0.54
CA ALA A 20 -7.11 4.18 -1.06
C ALA A 20 -7.57 3.46 -2.35
N ARG A 21 -6.65 3.14 -3.26
CA ARG A 21 -6.98 2.37 -4.49
C ARG A 21 -7.44 0.95 -4.16
N TYR A 22 -6.81 0.30 -3.21
CA TYR A 22 -7.19 -1.04 -2.78
C TYR A 22 -8.57 -1.04 -2.11
N SER A 23 -8.85 -0.11 -1.20
CA SER A 23 -10.16 0.01 -0.55
C SER A 23 -11.28 0.31 -1.55
N LEU A 24 -11.02 1.20 -2.51
CA LEU A 24 -11.98 1.50 -3.58
C LEU A 24 -12.29 0.24 -4.40
N ALA A 25 -11.28 -0.50 -4.84
CA ALA A 25 -11.46 -1.73 -5.59
C ALA A 25 -12.25 -2.80 -4.80
N GLN A 26 -12.08 -2.88 -3.48
CA GLN A 26 -12.87 -3.77 -2.61
C GLN A 26 -14.34 -3.34 -2.53
N VAL A 27 -14.62 -2.05 -2.39
CA VAL A 27 -15.99 -1.52 -2.37
C VAL A 27 -16.69 -1.76 -3.71
N GLU A 28 -16.01 -1.50 -4.83
CA GLU A 28 -16.55 -1.76 -6.16
C GLU A 28 -16.85 -3.25 -6.38
N ARG A 29 -15.95 -4.13 -5.93
CA ARG A 29 -16.15 -5.57 -5.98
C ARG A 29 -17.36 -6.01 -5.15
N ALA A 30 -17.52 -5.48 -3.95
CA ALA A 30 -18.68 -5.79 -3.10
C ALA A 30 -19.98 -5.32 -3.73
N ARG A 31 -20.01 -4.12 -4.32
CA ARG A 31 -21.17 -3.61 -5.07
C ARG A 31 -21.54 -4.49 -6.25
N LEU A 32 -20.54 -4.93 -7.02
CA LEU A 32 -20.76 -5.82 -8.15
C LEU A 32 -21.31 -7.19 -7.69
N ALA A 33 -20.74 -7.77 -6.62
CA ALA A 33 -21.21 -9.02 -6.04
C ALA A 33 -22.68 -8.93 -5.58
N ASN A 34 -23.07 -7.85 -4.90
CA ASN A 34 -24.45 -7.61 -4.50
C ASN A 34 -25.39 -7.43 -5.70
N ARG A 35 -24.94 -6.72 -6.74
CA ARG A 35 -25.71 -6.58 -7.99
C ARG A 35 -25.95 -7.92 -8.68
N LEU A 36 -24.90 -8.76 -8.77
CA LEU A 36 -25.00 -10.11 -9.33
C LEU A 36 -25.93 -11.00 -8.51
N ALA A 37 -25.81 -10.99 -7.17
CA ALA A 37 -26.64 -11.76 -6.28
C ALA A 37 -28.13 -11.39 -6.44
N ASN A 38 -28.44 -10.09 -6.49
CA ASN A 38 -29.82 -9.62 -6.69
C ASN A 38 -30.39 -10.02 -8.05
N ARG A 39 -29.57 -10.09 -9.09
CA ARG A 39 -30.00 -10.53 -10.43
C ARG A 39 -30.15 -12.05 -10.56
N GLN A 40 -29.46 -12.83 -9.74
CA GLN A 40 -29.60 -14.29 -9.72
C GLN A 40 -30.89 -14.76 -9.00
N GLN A 41 -31.40 -13.98 -8.04
CA GLN A 41 -32.61 -14.34 -7.31
C GLN A 41 -33.81 -14.69 -8.20
N PRO A 42 -34.15 -13.91 -9.25
CA PRO A 42 -35.26 -14.27 -10.14
C PRO A 42 -35.05 -15.60 -10.88
N LEU A 43 -33.78 -15.88 -11.27
CA LEU A 43 -33.43 -17.12 -11.96
C LEU A 43 -33.61 -18.35 -11.05
N VAL A 44 -33.17 -18.24 -9.80
CA VAL A 44 -33.36 -19.31 -8.78
C VAL A 44 -34.84 -19.55 -8.53
N ARG A 45 -35.64 -18.49 -8.41
CA ARG A 45 -37.09 -18.59 -8.25
C ARG A 45 -37.75 -19.27 -9.46
N LEU A 46 -37.32 -18.92 -10.66
CA LEU A 46 -37.85 -19.50 -11.91
C LEU A 46 -37.45 -20.96 -12.05
N THR A 47 -36.23 -21.32 -11.69
CA THR A 47 -35.79 -22.73 -11.66
C THR A 47 -36.56 -23.55 -10.63
N ALA A 48 -36.76 -22.98 -9.43
CA ALA A 48 -37.58 -23.64 -8.40
C ALA A 48 -39.03 -23.79 -8.83
N ALA A 49 -39.64 -22.81 -9.49
CA ALA A 49 -40.98 -22.89 -10.06
C ALA A 49 -41.06 -23.95 -11.16
N LEU A 50 -40.08 -24.03 -12.05
CA LEU A 50 -40.00 -25.07 -13.09
C LEU A 50 -39.84 -26.45 -12.48
N GLN A 51 -39.04 -26.64 -11.45
CA GLN A 51 -38.87 -27.91 -10.75
C GLN A 51 -40.16 -28.33 -10.03
N THR A 52 -40.88 -27.38 -9.41
CA THR A 52 -42.19 -27.71 -8.78
C THR A 52 -43.24 -28.07 -9.80
N THR A 53 -43.22 -27.42 -10.98
CA THR A 53 -44.16 -27.74 -12.08
C THR A 53 -43.82 -29.10 -12.73
N ALA A 54 -42.51 -29.39 -12.91
CA ALA A 54 -42.05 -30.68 -13.46
C ALA A 54 -42.34 -31.88 -12.54
N ARG A 55 -42.42 -31.66 -11.22
CA ARG A 55 -42.78 -32.70 -10.25
C ARG A 55 -44.30 -32.96 -10.14
N ARG A 56 -45.18 -32.15 -10.78
CA ARG A 56 -46.61 -32.37 -10.87
C ARG A 56 -46.97 -32.84 -12.28
N PRO A 57 -47.10 -34.17 -12.51
CA PRO A 57 -47.36 -34.73 -13.85
C PRO A 57 -48.68 -34.28 -14.47
N LEU A 58 -49.57 -33.65 -13.70
CA LEU A 58 -50.86 -33.14 -14.16
C LEU A 58 -50.78 -31.94 -15.10
N ALA A 59 -49.65 -31.20 -15.09
CA ALA A 59 -49.48 -30.06 -16.00
C ALA A 59 -49.03 -30.48 -17.41
N LEU A 60 -48.47 -31.67 -17.59
CA LEU A 60 -48.01 -32.17 -18.89
C LEU A 60 -49.15 -32.80 -19.71
N SER A 61 -50.25 -33.17 -19.09
CA SER A 61 -51.43 -33.67 -19.82
C SER A 61 -52.18 -32.59 -20.60
N ALA A 62 -51.93 -31.31 -20.30
CA ALA A 62 -52.44 -30.17 -21.06
C ALA A 62 -51.64 -29.88 -22.34
N PHE A 63 -50.47 -30.49 -22.49
CA PHE A 63 -49.61 -30.38 -23.68
C PHE A 63 -49.73 -31.67 -24.54
N GLN A 64 -50.93 -32.11 -24.84
CA GLN A 64 -51.09 -33.08 -25.91
C GLN A 64 -50.80 -32.37 -27.25
N PRO A 65 -49.78 -32.82 -28.02
CA PRO A 65 -49.47 -32.19 -29.31
C PRO A 65 -50.56 -32.54 -30.31
N GLY A 66 -51.37 -31.59 -30.68
CA GLY A 66 -52.45 -31.87 -31.64
C GLY A 66 -53.12 -30.65 -32.27
N SER A 67 -52.93 -29.43 -31.76
CA SER A 67 -53.56 -28.28 -32.38
C SER A 67 -52.54 -27.29 -32.97
N LEU A 68 -52.78 -26.84 -34.19
CA LEU A 68 -52.00 -25.75 -34.84
C LEU A 68 -51.89 -24.48 -33.99
N LYS A 69 -52.88 -24.25 -33.12
CA LYS A 69 -52.89 -23.12 -32.17
C LYS A 69 -51.79 -23.25 -31.12
N ASP A 70 -51.53 -24.44 -30.61
CA ASP A 70 -50.50 -24.68 -29.58
C ASP A 70 -49.08 -24.48 -30.15
N LEU A 71 -48.87 -24.86 -31.41
CA LEU A 71 -47.58 -24.63 -32.11
C LEU A 71 -47.33 -23.15 -32.33
N VAL A 72 -48.33 -22.36 -32.68
CA VAL A 72 -48.25 -20.92 -32.86
C VAL A 72 -47.97 -20.24 -31.52
N TYR A 73 -48.59 -20.71 -30.44
CA TYR A 73 -48.42 -20.17 -29.10
C TYR A 73 -46.98 -20.43 -28.56
N VAL A 74 -46.50 -21.66 -28.70
CA VAL A 74 -45.13 -22.05 -28.32
C VAL A 74 -44.10 -21.23 -29.13
N ARG A 75 -44.32 -21.06 -30.43
CA ARG A 75 -43.46 -20.25 -31.29
C ARG A 75 -43.45 -18.79 -30.85
N ALA A 76 -44.58 -18.16 -30.56
CA ALA A 76 -44.70 -16.79 -30.10
C ALA A 76 -44.00 -16.58 -28.74
N VAL A 77 -44.12 -17.55 -27.80
CA VAL A 77 -43.43 -17.53 -26.52
C VAL A 77 -41.92 -17.67 -26.72
N LEU A 78 -41.45 -18.56 -27.57
CA LEU A 78 -40.03 -18.72 -27.86
C LEU A 78 -39.44 -17.46 -28.56
N ASP A 79 -40.15 -16.88 -29.52
CA ASP A 79 -39.73 -15.68 -30.24
C ASP A 79 -39.61 -14.46 -29.31
N SER A 80 -40.37 -14.41 -28.21
CA SER A 80 -40.27 -13.39 -27.19
C SER A 80 -39.21 -13.71 -26.12
N ALA A 81 -39.03 -14.96 -25.74
CA ALA A 81 -38.13 -15.39 -24.66
C ALA A 81 -36.67 -15.45 -25.11
N VAL A 82 -36.37 -15.90 -26.33
CA VAL A 82 -34.99 -16.05 -26.83
C VAL A 82 -34.22 -14.74 -26.84
N PRO A 83 -34.74 -13.59 -27.35
CA PRO A 83 -34.07 -12.33 -27.29
C PRO A 83 -33.79 -11.86 -25.87
N GLN A 84 -34.73 -12.05 -24.96
CA GLN A 84 -34.55 -11.70 -23.54
C GLN A 84 -33.46 -12.52 -22.86
N ILE A 85 -33.39 -13.82 -23.13
CA ILE A 85 -32.33 -14.70 -22.62
C ILE A 85 -30.98 -14.27 -23.17
N ARG A 86 -30.91 -13.98 -24.48
CA ARG A 86 -29.66 -13.48 -25.12
C ARG A 86 -29.19 -12.15 -24.50
N ALA A 87 -30.08 -11.20 -24.31
CA ALA A 87 -29.77 -9.92 -23.67
C ALA A 87 -29.28 -10.09 -22.24
N ARG A 88 -29.95 -10.91 -21.43
CA ARG A 88 -29.53 -11.22 -20.07
C ARG A 88 -28.18 -11.93 -20.00
N THR A 89 -27.93 -12.87 -20.91
CA THR A 89 -26.64 -13.58 -21.00
C THR A 89 -25.51 -12.63 -21.39
N ALA A 90 -25.74 -11.71 -22.33
CA ALA A 90 -24.77 -10.69 -22.72
C ALA A 90 -24.42 -9.77 -21.53
N THR A 91 -25.45 -9.29 -20.81
CA THR A 91 -25.24 -8.49 -19.59
C THR A 91 -24.43 -9.23 -18.54
N LEU A 92 -24.75 -10.50 -18.28
CA LEU A 92 -24.03 -11.32 -17.31
C LEU A 92 -22.56 -11.52 -17.70
N ARG A 93 -22.29 -11.76 -18.98
CA ARG A 93 -20.91 -11.83 -19.49
C ARG A 93 -20.14 -10.53 -19.25
N SER A 94 -20.76 -9.39 -19.54
CA SER A 94 -20.16 -8.07 -19.30
C SER A 94 -19.84 -7.86 -17.80
N GLU A 95 -20.76 -8.21 -16.92
CA GLU A 95 -20.57 -8.09 -15.47
C GLU A 95 -19.46 -9.04 -14.94
N LEU A 96 -19.33 -10.23 -15.51
CA LEU A 96 -18.23 -11.15 -15.18
C LEU A 96 -16.88 -10.59 -15.62
N GLU A 97 -16.79 -9.98 -16.79
CA GLU A 97 -15.57 -9.33 -17.25
C GLU A 97 -15.22 -8.09 -16.41
N GLU A 98 -16.21 -7.29 -16.01
CA GLU A 98 -16.04 -6.23 -15.03
C GLU A 98 -15.46 -6.76 -13.71
N GLY A 99 -16.03 -7.86 -13.18
CA GLY A 99 -15.53 -8.52 -11.98
C GLY A 99 -14.07 -8.96 -12.09
N ARG A 100 -13.70 -9.58 -13.21
CA ARG A 100 -12.30 -9.98 -13.48
C ARG A 100 -11.37 -8.78 -13.55
N THR A 101 -11.80 -7.68 -14.13
CA THR A 101 -10.98 -6.46 -14.19
C THR A 101 -10.79 -5.82 -12.82
N LEU A 102 -11.84 -5.78 -12.00
CA LEU A 102 -11.77 -5.29 -10.62
C LEU A 102 -10.86 -6.17 -9.77
N GLU A 103 -10.94 -7.48 -9.92
CA GLU A 103 -10.04 -8.40 -9.21
C GLU A 103 -8.58 -8.15 -9.58
N ARG A 104 -8.27 -8.01 -10.87
CA ARG A 104 -6.91 -7.69 -11.32
C ARG A 104 -6.43 -6.35 -10.77
N ARG A 105 -7.29 -5.32 -10.72
CA ARG A 105 -6.96 -4.02 -10.13
C ARG A 105 -6.68 -4.14 -8.63
N ALA A 106 -7.50 -4.87 -7.89
CA ALA A 106 -7.31 -5.10 -6.46
C ALA A 106 -5.99 -5.82 -6.16
N ARG A 107 -5.68 -6.89 -6.91
CA ARG A 107 -4.42 -7.62 -6.79
C ARG A 107 -3.20 -6.72 -7.06
N ARG A 108 -3.24 -5.92 -8.13
CA ARG A 108 -2.15 -4.97 -8.45
C ARG A 108 -1.97 -3.93 -7.34
N ALA A 109 -3.06 -3.36 -6.83
CA ALA A 109 -3.02 -2.39 -5.75
C ALA A 109 -2.44 -3.00 -4.47
N LEU A 110 -2.79 -4.24 -4.13
CA LEU A 110 -2.24 -4.96 -2.98
C LEU A 110 -0.74 -5.23 -3.14
N THR A 111 -0.29 -5.68 -4.31
CA THR A 111 1.13 -5.91 -4.60
C THR A 111 1.92 -4.60 -4.49
N GLN A 112 1.39 -3.51 -5.04
CA GLN A 112 2.01 -2.19 -4.94
C GLN A 112 2.09 -1.70 -3.49
N LEU A 113 1.03 -1.90 -2.71
CA LEU A 113 1.00 -1.54 -1.29
C LEU A 113 2.10 -2.26 -0.52
N ARG A 114 2.18 -3.59 -0.64
CA ARG A 114 3.21 -4.40 0.02
C ARG A 114 4.62 -3.98 -0.39
N GLY A 115 4.86 -3.79 -1.69
CA GLY A 115 6.16 -3.32 -2.18
C GLY A 115 6.54 -1.95 -1.64
N SER A 116 5.59 -1.03 -1.50
CA SER A 116 5.84 0.29 -0.91
C SER A 116 6.09 0.21 0.60
N GLU A 117 5.41 -0.67 1.33
CA GLU A 117 5.65 -0.91 2.77
C GLU A 117 7.06 -1.50 3.01
N ASP A 118 7.51 -2.45 2.19
CA ASP A 118 8.86 -3.00 2.26
C ASP A 118 9.93 -1.95 1.96
N GLN A 119 9.70 -1.11 0.94
CA GLN A 119 10.58 0.02 0.64
C GLN A 119 10.66 1.02 1.79
N LEU A 120 9.54 1.34 2.43
CA LEU A 120 9.50 2.22 3.60
C LEU A 120 10.34 1.66 4.75
N LYS A 121 10.19 0.36 5.04
CA LYS A 121 10.97 -0.33 6.06
C LYS A 121 12.47 -0.24 5.78
N THR A 122 12.88 -0.50 4.54
CA THR A 122 14.29 -0.41 4.11
C THR A 122 14.85 1.00 4.26
N LYS A 123 14.09 2.02 3.81
CA LYS A 123 14.52 3.43 3.91
C LYS A 123 14.62 3.92 5.35
N ARG A 124 13.68 3.54 6.22
CA ARG A 124 13.76 3.84 7.66
C ARG A 124 14.96 3.18 8.32
N GLY A 125 15.28 1.93 7.97
CA GLY A 125 16.49 1.27 8.42
C GLY A 125 17.77 1.99 7.98
N ALA A 126 17.84 2.41 6.72
CA ALA A 126 18.96 3.19 6.20
C ALA A 126 19.11 4.55 6.91
N LEU A 127 18.00 5.25 7.19
CA LEU A 127 18.03 6.52 7.94
C LEU A 127 18.57 6.30 9.35
N ALA A 128 18.08 5.29 10.07
CA ALA A 128 18.54 4.96 11.42
C ALA A 128 20.05 4.63 11.45
N ALA A 129 20.55 3.93 10.42
CA ALA A 129 21.98 3.63 10.30
C ALA A 129 22.82 4.91 10.08
N VAL A 130 22.35 5.83 9.25
CA VAL A 130 23.02 7.13 9.05
C VAL A 130 23.03 7.96 10.33
N GLU A 131 21.91 8.04 11.04
CA GLU A 131 21.82 8.74 12.32
C GLU A 131 22.74 8.15 13.38
N ALA A 132 22.84 6.83 13.48
CA ALA A 132 23.74 6.15 14.40
C ALA A 132 25.21 6.51 14.09
N ARG A 133 25.60 6.47 12.82
CA ARG A 133 26.96 6.87 12.39
C ARG A 133 27.26 8.33 12.70
N GLN A 134 26.30 9.23 12.46
CA GLN A 134 26.47 10.66 12.79
C GLN A 134 26.64 10.87 14.29
N ARG A 135 25.88 10.17 15.14
CA ARG A 135 26.03 10.23 16.59
C ARG A 135 27.43 9.77 17.05
N LEU A 136 27.92 8.67 16.51
CA LEU A 136 29.28 8.18 16.82
C LEU A 136 30.34 9.20 16.40
N ALA A 137 30.27 9.70 15.19
CA ALA A 137 31.23 10.72 14.69
C ALA A 137 31.22 12.00 15.53
N LEU A 138 30.04 12.45 15.98
CA LEU A 138 29.93 13.60 16.89
C LEU A 138 30.54 13.32 18.26
N THR A 139 30.37 12.12 18.81
CA THR A 139 30.96 11.73 20.08
C THR A 139 32.47 11.67 19.98
N GLU A 140 33.00 11.09 18.92
CA GLU A 140 34.45 11.04 18.63
C GLU A 140 35.04 12.45 18.45
N ALA A 141 34.37 13.31 17.67
CA ALA A 141 34.81 14.69 17.46
C ALA A 141 34.86 15.50 18.77
N ARG A 142 33.83 15.36 19.62
CA ARG A 142 33.80 15.99 20.94
C ARG A 142 34.92 15.48 21.85
N GLY A 143 35.18 14.17 21.87
CA GLY A 143 36.25 13.58 22.63
C GLY A 143 37.62 14.04 22.15
N ASN A 144 37.81 14.19 20.85
CA ASN A 144 39.07 14.76 20.28
C ASN A 144 39.24 16.24 20.66
N ALA A 145 38.17 17.04 20.50
CA ALA A 145 38.24 18.46 20.87
C ALA A 145 38.53 18.67 22.37
N ALA A 146 37.98 17.85 23.26
CA ALA A 146 38.29 17.91 24.69
C ALA A 146 39.75 17.58 24.95
N ARG A 147 40.31 16.54 24.34
CA ARG A 147 41.73 16.18 24.49
C ARG A 147 42.68 17.28 23.96
N GLU A 148 42.35 17.87 22.83
CA GLU A 148 43.13 18.97 22.28
C GLU A 148 43.02 20.23 23.15
N GLY A 149 41.85 20.48 23.76
CA GLY A 149 41.68 21.54 24.75
C GLY A 149 42.54 21.35 26.00
N GLU A 150 42.58 20.14 26.57
CA GLU A 150 43.46 19.81 27.72
C GLU A 150 44.94 19.99 27.35
N ARG A 151 45.38 19.52 26.19
CA ARG A 151 46.77 19.72 25.72
C ARG A 151 47.12 21.20 25.58
N ALA A 152 46.20 21.99 25.03
CA ALA A 152 46.43 23.43 24.89
C ALA A 152 46.56 24.11 26.26
N LEU A 153 45.81 23.71 27.27
CA LEU A 153 45.93 24.22 28.63
C LEU A 153 47.29 23.88 29.26
N VAL A 154 47.72 22.60 29.14
CA VAL A 154 49.05 22.18 29.64
C VAL A 154 50.16 22.96 28.97
N LEU A 155 50.14 23.13 27.64
CA LEU A 155 51.15 23.92 26.94
C LEU A 155 51.12 25.40 27.33
N ALA A 156 49.96 25.97 27.60
CA ALA A 156 49.83 27.34 28.05
C ALA A 156 50.42 27.53 29.47
N GLU A 157 50.28 26.53 30.34
CA GLU A 157 50.89 26.54 31.68
C GLU A 157 52.41 26.41 31.63
N GLU A 158 52.92 25.45 30.83
CA GLU A 158 54.37 25.35 30.58
C GLU A 158 54.99 26.64 30.01
N ALA A 159 54.29 27.29 29.07
CA ALA A 159 54.74 28.56 28.50
C ALA A 159 54.80 29.68 29.56
N ARG A 160 53.83 29.75 30.49
CA ARG A 160 53.83 30.70 31.61
C ARG A 160 54.97 30.44 32.58
N ASP A 161 55.22 29.17 32.89
CA ASP A 161 56.32 28.80 33.79
C ASP A 161 57.68 29.17 33.17
N LEU A 162 57.92 28.95 31.88
CA LEU A 162 59.10 29.35 31.15
C LEU A 162 59.25 30.85 31.13
N ASP A 163 58.21 31.65 30.88
CA ASP A 163 58.23 33.10 30.93
C ASP A 163 58.62 33.64 32.34
N GLY A 164 58.06 32.97 33.39
CA GLY A 164 58.42 33.28 34.78
C GLY A 164 59.85 32.96 35.10
N LEU A 165 60.41 31.85 34.58
CA LEU A 165 61.86 31.55 34.75
C LEU A 165 62.76 32.53 34.03
N ILE A 166 62.41 32.92 32.79
CA ILE A 166 63.14 33.90 32.02
C ILE A 166 63.19 35.24 32.79
N LYS A 167 62.09 35.73 33.32
CA LYS A 167 62.04 36.98 34.12
C LYS A 167 62.94 36.92 35.35
N ARG A 168 62.95 35.81 36.08
CA ARG A 168 63.83 35.61 37.25
C ARG A 168 65.31 35.60 36.87
N LEU A 169 65.64 34.98 35.72
CA LEU A 169 67.03 35.01 35.22
C LEU A 169 67.46 36.39 34.84
N ASP A 170 66.61 37.18 34.19
CA ASP A 170 66.87 38.56 33.82
C ASP A 170 67.12 39.48 35.09
N GLU A 171 66.26 39.32 36.10
CA GLU A 171 66.37 40.00 37.38
C GLU A 171 67.72 39.68 38.09
N ASN A 172 68.06 38.40 38.14
CA ASN A 172 69.31 37.93 38.72
C ASN A 172 70.51 38.41 37.91
N ALA A 173 70.47 38.50 36.59
CA ALA A 173 71.54 39.05 35.75
C ALA A 173 71.73 40.54 35.99
N ARG A 174 70.65 41.30 36.16
CA ARG A 174 70.70 42.74 36.48
C ARG A 174 71.34 43.00 37.89
N LEU A 175 70.99 42.21 38.89
CA LEU A 175 71.55 42.32 40.23
C LEU A 175 73.01 41.94 40.30
N ARG A 176 73.54 41.13 39.41
CA ARG A 176 74.99 40.80 39.33
C ARG A 176 75.79 41.80 38.52
N ALA A 177 75.16 42.67 37.73
CA ALA A 177 75.84 43.72 36.93
C ALA A 177 75.96 45.08 37.65
N THR A 178 75.34 45.18 38.81
CA THR A 178 75.54 46.32 39.78
C THR A 178 76.52 45.93 40.86
#